data_227733c3e05be9953616f73de7ce6b98
#
_entry.id   227733c3e05be9953616f73de7ce6b98
#
_cell.length_a   1.000
_cell.length_b   1.000
_cell.length_c   1.000
_cell.angle_alpha   90.00
_cell.angle_beta   90.00
_cell.angle_gamma   90.00
#
_symmetry.space_group_name_H-M   'P 1'
#
loop_
_entity.id
_entity.type
_entity.pdbx_description
1 polymer ?
#
loop_
_entity_poly.entity_id
_entity_poly.type
_entity_poly.pdbx_seq_one_letter_code
_entity_poly.pdbx_strand_id
1 'polypeptide(L)'
;CISRQLWWGHRIPAWYKGEEVYVGVNPPLEDGWTQDPDVLDTWFSSALWPFSTLGFPEETDLFKRYYPNDVLVTGYDIIPFWVNRMTFQGLHFTGKRPFRDCLIHGLIRDKEGRKMSKSLGNGVDPMDVIDKYGCDSLRFFLASTSAPGMDLRYDEDKVASVWNFINKLWNASRFVLMNIEDLKVDEFDVINNLTIQDKWILTKCSNLVKNVRKHMDSYEFNIVGSELYSFIWNDFCDWYIELSKINMNNTTKSVLCRTLNQILKMLHPFMPYVTEEIYGLLPIKDAESIMIAPYPVYQEEFTFLEAKRFEDTIEFIVK
;
A
#
# COMPACT_ATOMS: atom_id res chain seq x y z
N CYS A 1 -23.60 16.22 -20.70
CA CYS A 1 -23.86 17.60 -20.28
C CYS A 1 -22.85 18.03 -19.23
N ILE A 2 -22.21 19.18 -19.40
CA ILE A 2 -21.21 19.75 -18.49
C ILE A 2 -21.80 20.78 -17.52
N SER A 3 -23.06 21.14 -17.66
CA SER A 3 -23.76 22.12 -16.83
C SER A 3 -24.59 21.46 -15.73
N ARG A 4 -24.70 22.12 -14.58
CA ARG A 4 -25.56 21.76 -13.45
C ARG A 4 -26.25 22.98 -12.90
N GLN A 5 -27.51 22.83 -12.56
CA GLN A 5 -28.39 23.87 -11.99
C GLN A 5 -28.22 23.82 -10.46
N LEU A 6 -27.04 24.16 -9.97
CA LEU A 6 -26.71 24.15 -8.56
C LEU A 6 -26.43 25.58 -8.08
N TRP A 7 -26.74 25.84 -6.82
CA TRP A 7 -26.46 27.12 -6.20
C TRP A 7 -24.98 27.35 -5.93
N TRP A 8 -24.23 26.27 -5.70
CA TRP A 8 -22.80 26.31 -5.41
C TRP A 8 -22.00 25.57 -6.47
N GLY A 9 -20.89 26.17 -6.91
CA GLY A 9 -19.98 25.58 -7.88
C GLY A 9 -19.24 26.64 -8.71
N HIS A 10 -18.48 26.19 -9.71
CA HIS A 10 -17.79 27.06 -10.65
C HIS A 10 -18.75 27.46 -11.75
N ARG A 11 -19.14 28.72 -11.77
CA ARG A 11 -20.03 29.23 -12.84
C ARG A 11 -19.37 29.06 -14.19
N ILE A 12 -20.18 28.64 -15.17
CA ILE A 12 -19.73 28.47 -16.56
C ILE A 12 -19.24 29.82 -17.09
N PRO A 13 -18.00 29.93 -17.59
CA PRO A 13 -17.41 31.16 -18.09
C PRO A 13 -17.91 31.48 -19.51
N ALA A 14 -19.21 31.47 -19.70
CA ALA A 14 -19.89 31.83 -20.97
C ALA A 14 -20.82 32.99 -20.72
N TRP A 15 -20.89 33.88 -21.68
CA TRP A 15 -21.66 35.10 -21.64
C TRP A 15 -22.53 35.20 -22.92
N TYR A 16 -23.73 35.62 -22.78
CA TYR A 16 -24.73 35.66 -23.84
C TYR A 16 -25.26 37.09 -24.06
N LYS A 17 -25.39 37.48 -25.33
CA LYS A 17 -26.03 38.73 -25.75
C LYS A 17 -26.86 38.45 -27.00
N GLY A 18 -28.15 38.18 -26.83
CA GLY A 18 -29.01 37.69 -27.92
C GLY A 18 -28.52 36.31 -28.39
N GLU A 19 -28.15 36.19 -29.66
CA GLU A 19 -27.58 34.93 -30.22
C GLU A 19 -26.04 34.85 -30.12
N GLU A 20 -25.40 35.92 -29.67
CA GLU A 20 -23.95 35.97 -29.53
C GLU A 20 -23.51 35.25 -28.24
N VAL A 21 -22.42 34.48 -28.34
CA VAL A 21 -21.79 33.75 -27.21
C VAL A 21 -20.33 34.13 -27.12
N TYR A 22 -19.93 34.58 -25.94
CA TYR A 22 -18.53 34.82 -25.60
C TYR A 22 -18.08 33.86 -24.48
N VAL A 23 -16.93 33.26 -24.63
CA VAL A 23 -16.33 32.36 -23.61
C VAL A 23 -15.09 33.04 -23.01
N GLY A 24 -15.16 33.33 -21.72
CA GLY A 24 -14.08 34.00 -21.00
C GLY A 24 -14.39 34.18 -19.52
N VAL A 25 -13.36 34.26 -18.68
CA VAL A 25 -13.50 34.41 -17.21
C VAL A 25 -14.19 35.74 -16.86
N ASN A 26 -13.83 36.81 -17.57
CA ASN A 26 -14.41 38.14 -17.39
C ASN A 26 -15.43 38.44 -18.47
N PRO A 27 -16.47 39.25 -18.19
CA PRO A 27 -17.40 39.68 -19.22
C PRO A 27 -16.68 40.48 -20.31
N PRO A 28 -17.23 40.51 -21.54
CA PRO A 28 -16.83 41.51 -22.55
C PRO A 28 -17.00 42.93 -22.03
N LEU A 29 -16.22 43.87 -22.58
CA LEU A 29 -16.24 45.28 -22.17
C LEU A 29 -17.56 46.01 -22.55
N GLU A 30 -18.29 45.45 -23.50
CA GLU A 30 -19.57 46.00 -23.95
C GLU A 30 -20.70 45.63 -23.00
N ASP A 31 -21.67 46.54 -22.83
CA ASP A 31 -22.86 46.26 -22.02
C ASP A 31 -23.82 45.25 -22.68
N GLY A 32 -24.67 44.62 -21.85
CA GLY A 32 -25.72 43.73 -22.30
C GLY A 32 -25.42 42.24 -22.32
N TRP A 33 -24.23 41.86 -21.85
CA TRP A 33 -23.83 40.45 -21.67
C TRP A 33 -24.34 39.91 -20.35
N THR A 34 -24.89 38.68 -20.38
CA THR A 34 -25.36 37.96 -19.19
C THR A 34 -24.59 36.65 -19.08
N GLN A 35 -24.01 36.41 -17.91
CA GLN A 35 -23.30 35.15 -17.66
C GLN A 35 -24.25 33.97 -17.55
N ASP A 36 -23.83 32.81 -18.05
CA ASP A 36 -24.53 31.53 -17.87
C ASP A 36 -24.86 31.30 -16.37
N PRO A 37 -26.14 31.03 -16.03
CA PRO A 37 -26.53 30.82 -14.61
C PRO A 37 -26.05 29.50 -14.03
N ASP A 38 -25.71 28.50 -14.88
CA ASP A 38 -25.33 27.18 -14.47
C ASP A 38 -23.88 27.12 -13.98
N VAL A 39 -23.55 26.06 -13.28
CA VAL A 39 -22.20 25.75 -12.85
C VAL A 39 -21.65 24.54 -13.59
N LEU A 40 -20.33 24.40 -13.65
CA LEU A 40 -19.69 23.26 -14.24
C LEU A 40 -19.92 22.00 -13.40
N ASP A 41 -20.15 20.88 -14.08
CA ASP A 41 -20.18 19.55 -13.45
C ASP A 41 -18.89 19.25 -12.69
N THR A 42 -19.01 18.65 -11.51
CA THR A 42 -17.87 18.25 -10.67
C THR A 42 -16.85 17.43 -11.45
N TRP A 43 -17.31 16.47 -12.27
CA TRP A 43 -16.41 15.63 -13.07
C TRP A 43 -15.64 16.39 -14.15
N PHE A 44 -16.14 17.53 -14.59
CA PHE A 44 -15.43 18.36 -15.56
C PHE A 44 -14.18 19.00 -14.95
N SER A 45 -14.31 19.62 -13.78
CA SER A 45 -13.17 20.23 -13.08
C SER A 45 -12.26 19.19 -12.44
N SER A 46 -12.81 18.09 -11.90
CA SER A 46 -12.03 17.00 -11.33
C SER A 46 -11.08 16.33 -12.33
N ALA A 47 -11.43 16.38 -13.61
CA ALA A 47 -10.61 15.83 -14.68
C ALA A 47 -9.33 16.65 -14.97
N LEU A 48 -9.24 17.86 -14.47
CA LEU A 48 -8.04 18.70 -14.56
C LEU A 48 -6.99 18.34 -13.49
N TRP A 49 -7.36 17.57 -12.47
CA TRP A 49 -6.54 17.29 -11.29
C TRP A 49 -5.11 16.83 -11.59
N PRO A 50 -4.83 15.91 -12.54
CA PRO A 50 -3.48 15.40 -12.76
C PRO A 50 -2.44 16.46 -13.15
N PHE A 51 -2.87 17.60 -13.69
CA PHE A 51 -1.99 18.66 -14.18
C PHE A 51 -2.26 20.02 -13.54
N SER A 52 -3.52 20.35 -13.19
CA SER A 52 -3.83 21.65 -12.59
C SER A 52 -3.20 21.83 -11.20
N THR A 53 -3.14 20.77 -10.39
CA THR A 53 -2.50 20.78 -9.06
C THR A 53 -0.97 20.94 -9.13
N LEU A 54 -0.39 20.72 -10.29
CA LEU A 54 1.04 20.88 -10.54
C LEU A 54 1.39 22.26 -11.15
N GLY A 55 0.38 23.15 -11.27
CA GLY A 55 0.54 24.53 -11.71
C GLY A 55 0.28 24.77 -13.21
N PHE A 56 -0.16 23.76 -13.97
CA PHE A 56 -0.57 23.96 -15.37
C PHE A 56 -1.63 25.11 -15.49
N PRO A 57 -1.53 26.02 -16.48
CA PRO A 57 -0.78 25.89 -17.73
C PRO A 57 0.69 26.33 -17.68
N GLU A 58 1.20 26.72 -16.53
CA GLU A 58 2.58 27.11 -16.38
C GLU A 58 3.50 25.89 -16.32
N GLU A 59 4.68 26.01 -16.91
CA GLU A 59 5.72 24.98 -16.93
C GLU A 59 6.52 24.97 -15.61
N THR A 60 5.85 24.71 -14.48
CA THR A 60 6.46 24.67 -13.16
C THR A 60 7.42 23.49 -13.01
N ASP A 61 8.30 23.54 -12.03
CA ASP A 61 9.20 22.41 -11.71
C ASP A 61 8.42 21.18 -11.25
N LEU A 62 7.29 21.37 -10.53
CA LEU A 62 6.41 20.29 -10.11
C LEU A 62 5.77 19.62 -11.33
N PHE A 63 5.27 20.42 -12.30
CA PHE A 63 4.68 19.87 -13.52
C PHE A 63 5.73 19.09 -14.34
N LYS A 64 6.91 19.61 -14.53
CA LYS A 64 8.01 18.92 -15.25
C LYS A 64 8.41 17.62 -14.56
N ARG A 65 8.40 17.59 -13.23
CA ARG A 65 8.83 16.44 -12.44
C ARG A 65 7.77 15.33 -12.36
N TYR A 66 6.49 15.69 -12.18
CA TYR A 66 5.44 14.74 -11.77
C TYR A 66 4.37 14.51 -12.83
N TYR A 67 4.41 15.20 -13.98
CA TYR A 67 3.49 14.95 -15.08
C TYR A 67 4.22 14.33 -16.30
N PRO A 68 3.75 13.19 -16.84
CA PRO A 68 2.62 12.34 -16.39
C PRO A 68 2.84 11.73 -15.01
N ASN A 69 1.73 11.53 -14.25
CA ASN A 69 1.78 10.84 -12.97
C ASN A 69 2.14 9.36 -13.16
N ASP A 70 2.72 8.73 -12.14
CA ASP A 70 3.06 7.30 -12.22
C ASP A 70 1.82 6.41 -12.14
N VAL A 71 1.02 6.54 -11.08
CA VAL A 71 -0.12 5.66 -10.81
C VAL A 71 -1.35 6.46 -10.38
N LEU A 72 -2.47 6.17 -11.04
CA LEU A 72 -3.81 6.54 -10.56
C LEU A 72 -4.46 5.35 -9.89
N VAL A 73 -5.02 5.53 -8.69
CA VAL A 73 -5.79 4.51 -7.98
C VAL A 73 -7.24 4.95 -7.86
N THR A 74 -8.19 4.12 -8.31
CA THR A 74 -9.61 4.45 -8.29
C THR A 74 -10.52 3.22 -8.33
N GLY A 75 -11.78 3.39 -7.92
CA GLY A 75 -12.82 2.38 -8.10
C GLY A 75 -13.25 2.22 -9.56
N TYR A 76 -13.72 1.05 -9.93
CA TYR A 76 -14.19 0.77 -11.30
C TYR A 76 -15.44 1.59 -11.67
N ASP A 77 -16.24 2.01 -10.70
CA ASP A 77 -17.53 2.70 -10.93
C ASP A 77 -17.36 4.12 -11.47
N ILE A 78 -16.19 4.73 -11.33
CA ILE A 78 -15.90 6.06 -11.85
C ILE A 78 -14.90 6.09 -13.02
N ILE A 79 -14.62 4.94 -13.64
CA ILE A 79 -13.83 4.90 -14.87
C ILE A 79 -14.41 5.82 -15.95
N PRO A 80 -15.73 5.75 -16.30
CA PRO A 80 -16.28 6.59 -17.35
C PRO A 80 -16.34 8.08 -16.97
N PHE A 81 -16.46 8.39 -15.69
CA PHE A 81 -16.63 9.75 -15.21
C PHE A 81 -15.30 10.46 -14.94
N TRP A 82 -14.36 9.81 -14.31
CA TRP A 82 -13.11 10.43 -13.88
C TRP A 82 -11.91 10.01 -14.72
N VAL A 83 -11.61 8.71 -14.80
CA VAL A 83 -10.43 8.21 -15.54
C VAL A 83 -10.47 8.65 -17.00
N ASN A 84 -11.59 8.38 -17.66
CA ASN A 84 -11.76 8.73 -19.08
C ASN A 84 -11.67 10.24 -19.31
N ARG A 85 -12.28 11.05 -18.43
CA ARG A 85 -12.24 12.52 -18.56
C ARG A 85 -10.83 13.07 -18.31
N MET A 86 -10.09 12.57 -17.31
CA MET A 86 -8.68 12.93 -17.11
C MET A 86 -7.85 12.59 -18.35
N THR A 87 -8.11 11.44 -18.96
CA THR A 87 -7.37 10.98 -20.14
C THR A 87 -7.57 11.90 -21.33
N PHE A 88 -8.82 12.20 -21.72
CA PHE A 88 -9.03 13.04 -22.90
C PHE A 88 -8.69 14.51 -22.65
N GLN A 89 -8.90 15.05 -21.45
CA GLN A 89 -8.49 16.41 -21.12
C GLN A 89 -6.96 16.51 -21.02
N GLY A 90 -6.31 15.54 -20.40
CA GLY A 90 -4.83 15.47 -20.38
C GLY A 90 -4.24 15.48 -21.78
N LEU A 91 -4.75 14.62 -22.67
CA LEU A 91 -4.32 14.58 -24.06
C LEU A 91 -4.61 15.90 -24.79
N HIS A 92 -5.77 16.51 -24.56
CA HIS A 92 -6.15 17.77 -25.22
C HIS A 92 -5.25 18.93 -24.79
N PHE A 93 -5.06 19.11 -23.48
CA PHE A 93 -4.34 20.29 -22.96
C PHE A 93 -2.84 20.15 -22.98
N THR A 94 -2.30 18.93 -22.75
CA THR A 94 -0.85 18.72 -22.60
C THR A 94 -0.19 17.89 -23.70
N GLY A 95 -0.99 17.26 -24.57
CA GLY A 95 -0.53 16.33 -25.59
C GLY A 95 -0.01 14.98 -25.04
N LYS A 96 -0.12 14.76 -23.73
CA LYS A 96 0.40 13.56 -23.06
C LYS A 96 -0.70 12.85 -22.26
N ARG A 97 -0.57 11.52 -22.07
CA ARG A 97 -1.42 10.78 -21.14
C ARG A 97 -1.19 11.29 -19.71
N PRO A 98 -2.25 11.36 -18.86
CA PRO A 98 -2.10 11.96 -17.53
C PRO A 98 -1.40 11.06 -16.49
N PHE A 99 -1.38 9.74 -16.70
CA PHE A 99 -0.75 8.75 -15.81
C PHE A 99 -0.23 7.56 -16.61
N ARG A 100 0.77 6.85 -16.06
CA ARG A 100 1.36 5.65 -16.66
C ARG A 100 0.46 4.45 -16.45
N ASP A 101 0.09 4.19 -15.20
CA ASP A 101 -0.69 3.05 -14.77
C ASP A 101 -2.02 3.52 -14.14
N CYS A 102 -3.06 2.71 -14.27
CA CYS A 102 -4.34 2.93 -13.59
C CYS A 102 -4.70 1.66 -12.81
N LEU A 103 -4.57 1.72 -11.49
CA LEU A 103 -4.95 0.63 -10.61
C LEU A 103 -6.44 0.75 -10.26
N ILE A 104 -7.21 -0.21 -10.75
CA ILE A 104 -8.66 -0.25 -10.54
C ILE A 104 -8.97 -1.22 -9.40
N HIS A 105 -9.53 -0.70 -8.31
CA HIS A 105 -9.99 -1.51 -7.18
C HIS A 105 -11.51 -1.71 -7.21
N GLY A 106 -11.98 -2.77 -6.53
CA GLY A 106 -13.39 -3.02 -6.29
C GLY A 106 -13.99 -2.11 -5.20
N LEU A 107 -15.28 -2.23 -4.99
CA LEU A 107 -15.98 -1.49 -3.94
C LEU A 107 -16.04 -2.31 -2.65
N ILE A 108 -16.06 -1.60 -1.52
CA ILE A 108 -16.32 -2.23 -0.22
C ILE A 108 -17.84 -2.33 -0.05
N ARG A 109 -18.29 -3.55 0.26
CA ARG A 109 -19.70 -3.90 0.49
C ARG A 109 -19.91 -4.32 1.92
N ASP A 110 -21.15 -4.26 2.39
CA ASP A 110 -21.54 -4.79 3.70
C ASP A 110 -21.47 -6.33 3.74
N LYS A 111 -21.74 -6.93 4.89
CA LYS A 111 -21.73 -8.39 5.08
C LYS A 111 -22.68 -9.12 4.12
N GLU A 112 -23.80 -8.50 3.77
CA GLU A 112 -24.81 -9.03 2.84
C GLU A 112 -24.43 -8.81 1.36
N GLY A 113 -23.32 -8.11 1.10
CA GLY A 113 -22.85 -7.82 -0.25
C GLY A 113 -23.51 -6.61 -0.90
N ARG A 114 -24.24 -5.77 -0.16
CA ARG A 114 -24.87 -4.55 -0.66
C ARG A 114 -23.85 -3.41 -0.69
N LYS A 115 -23.98 -2.51 -1.65
CA LYS A 115 -23.17 -1.29 -1.69
C LYS A 115 -23.44 -0.45 -0.45
N MET A 116 -22.37 -0.03 0.23
CA MET A 116 -22.49 0.88 1.38
C MET A 116 -22.97 2.26 0.90
N SER A 117 -23.98 2.81 1.58
CA SER A 117 -24.50 4.15 1.29
C SER A 117 -25.03 4.82 2.55
N LYS A 118 -24.99 6.15 2.56
CA LYS A 118 -25.54 6.96 3.66
C LYS A 118 -27.05 6.71 3.87
N SER A 119 -27.79 6.50 2.76
CA SER A 119 -29.24 6.26 2.80
C SER A 119 -29.63 4.91 3.41
N LEU A 120 -28.77 3.90 3.30
CA LEU A 120 -28.98 2.59 3.90
C LEU A 120 -28.44 2.49 5.36
N GLY A 121 -27.63 3.46 5.79
CA GLY A 121 -27.03 3.44 7.11
C GLY A 121 -26.11 2.21 7.36
N ASN A 122 -25.64 1.56 6.30
CA ASN A 122 -24.81 0.36 6.35
C ASN A 122 -23.32 0.63 6.15
N GLY A 123 -22.93 1.90 6.22
CA GLY A 123 -21.51 2.31 6.19
C GLY A 123 -20.84 2.01 7.52
N VAL A 124 -19.56 1.62 7.45
CA VAL A 124 -18.69 1.46 8.63
C VAL A 124 -17.78 2.70 8.71
N ASP A 125 -17.73 3.34 9.87
CA ASP A 125 -16.79 4.43 10.09
C ASP A 125 -15.39 3.84 10.29
N PRO A 126 -14.41 4.19 9.44
CA PRO A 126 -13.04 3.73 9.61
C PRO A 126 -12.43 4.11 10.95
N MET A 127 -12.86 5.25 11.55
CA MET A 127 -12.32 5.69 12.83
C MET A 127 -12.73 4.76 13.97
N ASP A 128 -13.98 4.28 14.00
CA ASP A 128 -14.44 3.31 14.98
C ASP A 128 -13.62 2.01 14.92
N VAL A 129 -13.28 1.58 13.70
CA VAL A 129 -12.46 0.38 13.48
C VAL A 129 -11.01 0.62 13.93
N ILE A 130 -10.46 1.79 13.64
CA ILE A 130 -9.10 2.17 14.05
C ILE A 130 -8.99 2.26 15.57
N ASP A 131 -9.97 2.86 16.23
CA ASP A 131 -10.00 2.97 17.70
C ASP A 131 -10.06 1.59 18.38
N LYS A 132 -10.72 0.62 17.74
CA LYS A 132 -10.88 -0.72 18.28
C LYS A 132 -9.71 -1.67 17.99
N TYR A 133 -9.17 -1.64 16.77
CA TYR A 133 -8.21 -2.63 16.28
C TYR A 133 -6.86 -2.03 15.84
N GLY A 134 -6.73 -0.70 15.84
CA GLY A 134 -5.57 -0.01 15.34
C GLY A 134 -5.56 0.19 13.81
N CYS A 135 -4.85 1.23 13.37
CA CYS A 135 -4.76 1.61 11.96
C CYS A 135 -4.12 0.50 11.10
N ASP A 136 -3.07 -0.13 11.59
CA ASP A 136 -2.34 -1.17 10.85
C ASP A 136 -3.21 -2.39 10.55
N SER A 137 -4.15 -2.74 11.45
CA SER A 137 -5.09 -3.85 11.23
C SER A 137 -6.02 -3.56 10.06
N LEU A 138 -6.61 -2.37 10.03
CA LEU A 138 -7.49 -1.96 8.93
C LEU A 138 -6.74 -1.87 7.59
N ARG A 139 -5.55 -1.26 7.59
CA ARG A 139 -4.72 -1.10 6.39
C ARG A 139 -4.33 -2.45 5.79
N PHE A 140 -3.82 -3.37 6.60
CA PHE A 140 -3.43 -4.69 6.13
C PHE A 140 -4.63 -5.51 5.66
N PHE A 141 -5.74 -5.48 6.38
CA PHE A 141 -6.98 -6.13 5.96
C PHE A 141 -7.40 -5.66 4.56
N LEU A 142 -7.48 -4.34 4.34
CA LEU A 142 -7.90 -3.80 3.06
C LEU A 142 -6.94 -4.18 1.92
N ALA A 143 -5.63 -4.08 2.15
CA ALA A 143 -4.64 -4.38 1.13
C ALA A 143 -4.51 -5.88 0.82
N SER A 144 -4.55 -6.73 1.86
CA SER A 144 -4.33 -8.19 1.71
C SER A 144 -5.55 -8.97 1.24
N THR A 145 -6.75 -8.39 1.31
CA THR A 145 -7.99 -9.07 0.90
C THR A 145 -8.57 -8.55 -0.41
N SER A 146 -8.09 -7.40 -0.90
CA SER A 146 -8.59 -6.79 -2.14
C SER A 146 -7.81 -7.31 -3.35
N ALA A 147 -8.43 -8.16 -4.17
CA ALA A 147 -7.92 -8.45 -5.51
C ALA A 147 -8.29 -7.32 -6.48
N PRO A 148 -7.44 -6.99 -7.47
CA PRO A 148 -7.73 -5.95 -8.46
C PRO A 148 -9.11 -6.16 -9.13
N GLY A 149 -9.92 -5.11 -9.16
CA GLY A 149 -11.26 -5.10 -9.78
C GLY A 149 -12.34 -5.90 -9.05
N MET A 150 -12.04 -6.55 -7.93
CA MET A 150 -13.00 -7.36 -7.19
C MET A 150 -13.54 -6.63 -5.97
N ASP A 151 -14.87 -6.70 -5.79
CA ASP A 151 -15.52 -6.14 -4.60
C ASP A 151 -15.11 -6.90 -3.34
N LEU A 152 -14.91 -6.17 -2.26
CA LEU A 152 -14.59 -6.69 -0.94
C LEU A 152 -15.82 -6.61 -0.03
N ARG A 153 -16.23 -7.74 0.57
CA ARG A 153 -17.19 -7.72 1.67
C ARG A 153 -16.45 -7.41 2.97
N TYR A 154 -16.85 -6.30 3.59
CA TYR A 154 -16.32 -5.95 4.90
C TYR A 154 -16.74 -6.97 5.94
N ASP A 155 -15.78 -7.44 6.70
CA ASP A 155 -15.97 -8.40 7.77
C ASP A 155 -15.06 -8.02 8.94
N GLU A 156 -15.68 -7.62 10.06
CA GLU A 156 -14.98 -7.16 11.25
C GLU A 156 -14.15 -8.29 11.89
N ASP A 157 -14.59 -9.54 11.79
CA ASP A 157 -13.86 -10.69 12.33
C ASP A 157 -12.52 -10.89 11.60
N LYS A 158 -12.46 -10.54 10.32
CA LYS A 158 -11.19 -10.54 9.56
C LYS A 158 -10.25 -9.44 10.01
N VAL A 159 -10.77 -8.25 10.35
CA VAL A 159 -9.95 -7.17 10.93
C VAL A 159 -9.41 -7.61 12.30
N ALA A 160 -10.25 -8.23 13.14
CA ALA A 160 -9.84 -8.79 14.42
C ALA A 160 -8.75 -9.87 14.25
N SER A 161 -8.84 -10.70 13.20
CA SER A 161 -7.79 -11.70 12.89
C SER A 161 -6.47 -11.05 12.53
N VAL A 162 -6.48 -9.92 11.82
CA VAL A 162 -5.25 -9.14 11.54
C VAL A 162 -4.69 -8.53 12.83
N TRP A 163 -5.53 -8.03 13.73
CA TRP A 163 -5.09 -7.54 15.03
C TRP A 163 -4.38 -8.65 15.84
N ASN A 164 -4.91 -9.88 15.83
CA ASN A 164 -4.26 -11.03 16.44
C ASN A 164 -2.90 -11.36 15.77
N PHE A 165 -2.80 -11.21 14.46
CA PHE A 165 -1.53 -11.35 13.73
C PHE A 165 -0.50 -10.31 14.16
N ILE A 166 -0.90 -9.06 14.32
CA ILE A 166 -0.03 -7.98 14.82
C ILE A 166 0.46 -8.30 16.25
N ASN A 167 -0.42 -8.78 17.12
CA ASN A 167 -0.05 -9.19 18.47
C ASN A 167 0.97 -10.35 18.47
N LYS A 168 0.80 -11.32 17.56
CA LYS A 168 1.76 -12.42 17.40
C LYS A 168 3.11 -11.89 16.93
N LEU A 169 3.14 -11.02 15.93
CA LEU A 169 4.36 -10.36 15.45
C LEU A 169 5.05 -9.58 16.58
N TRP A 170 4.29 -8.80 17.36
CA TRP A 170 4.80 -8.04 18.49
C TRP A 170 5.47 -8.95 19.54
N ASN A 171 4.81 -10.02 19.94
CA ASN A 171 5.35 -10.95 20.92
C ASN A 171 6.58 -11.70 20.38
N ALA A 172 6.58 -12.10 19.12
CA ALA A 172 7.72 -12.68 18.45
C ALA A 172 8.91 -11.71 18.41
N SER A 173 8.65 -10.45 18.07
CA SER A 173 9.67 -9.40 18.07
C SER A 173 10.26 -9.14 19.45
N ARG A 174 9.43 -9.12 20.50
CA ARG A 174 9.92 -9.03 21.88
C ARG A 174 10.87 -10.18 22.23
N PHE A 175 10.51 -11.40 21.88
CA PHE A 175 11.39 -12.56 22.09
C PHE A 175 12.73 -12.38 21.37
N VAL A 176 12.71 -11.98 20.11
CA VAL A 176 13.93 -11.72 19.34
C VAL A 176 14.76 -10.63 20.00
N LEU A 177 14.18 -9.47 20.29
CA LEU A 177 14.86 -8.31 20.88
C LEU A 177 15.54 -8.67 22.21
N MET A 178 14.87 -9.43 23.09
CA MET A 178 15.45 -9.88 24.36
C MET A 178 16.67 -10.82 24.16
N ASN A 179 16.71 -11.57 23.07
CA ASN A 179 17.82 -12.50 22.81
C ASN A 179 18.96 -11.87 22.01
N ILE A 180 18.74 -10.73 21.36
CA ILE A 180 19.78 -10.03 20.57
C ILE A 180 20.25 -8.74 21.21
N GLU A 181 19.82 -8.41 22.42
CA GLU A 181 20.18 -7.18 23.13
C GLU A 181 21.70 -6.98 23.26
N ASP A 182 22.43 -8.06 23.46
CA ASP A 182 23.89 -8.10 23.60
C ASP A 182 24.66 -8.23 22.27
N LEU A 183 23.93 -8.37 21.13
CA LEU A 183 24.56 -8.55 19.81
C LEU A 183 25.23 -7.25 19.34
N LYS A 184 26.55 -7.31 19.11
CA LYS A 184 27.34 -6.18 18.61
C LYS A 184 27.47 -6.23 17.09
N VAL A 185 27.74 -5.07 16.49
CA VAL A 185 27.90 -4.94 15.03
C VAL A 185 29.06 -5.77 14.50
N ASP A 186 30.17 -5.84 15.24
CA ASP A 186 31.36 -6.63 14.89
C ASP A 186 31.16 -8.14 15.08
N GLU A 187 30.15 -8.56 15.83
CA GLU A 187 29.75 -9.95 16.01
C GLU A 187 28.64 -10.40 15.04
N PHE A 188 28.12 -9.46 14.24
CA PHE A 188 27.04 -9.75 13.30
C PHE A 188 27.54 -10.57 12.11
N ASP A 189 27.16 -11.85 12.11
CA ASP A 189 27.53 -12.80 11.06
C ASP A 189 26.31 -13.64 10.64
N VAL A 190 25.98 -13.57 9.37
CA VAL A 190 24.84 -14.31 8.75
C VAL A 190 25.34 -15.22 7.61
N ILE A 191 26.63 -15.51 7.56
CA ILE A 191 27.26 -16.32 6.50
C ILE A 191 27.96 -17.54 7.05
N ASN A 192 28.75 -17.36 8.11
CA ASN A 192 29.58 -18.43 8.66
C ASN A 192 28.87 -19.19 9.79
N ASN A 193 29.23 -20.46 9.97
CA ASN A 193 28.72 -21.31 11.05
C ASN A 193 27.19 -21.43 11.15
N LEU A 194 26.50 -21.31 10.03
CA LEU A 194 25.03 -21.44 9.95
C LEU A 194 24.60 -22.87 10.28
N THR A 195 23.63 -23.01 11.17
CA THR A 195 22.91 -24.27 11.39
C THR A 195 21.99 -24.57 10.18
N ILE A 196 21.48 -25.79 10.11
CA ILE A 196 20.52 -26.13 9.03
C ILE A 196 19.22 -25.32 9.15
N GLN A 197 18.80 -24.98 10.36
CA GLN A 197 17.64 -24.13 10.64
C GLN A 197 17.89 -22.69 10.16
N ASP A 198 19.10 -22.15 10.41
CA ASP A 198 19.49 -20.82 9.94
C ASP A 198 19.49 -20.76 8.40
N LYS A 199 20.07 -21.75 7.75
CA LYS A 199 20.07 -21.87 6.28
C LYS A 199 18.65 -21.96 5.71
N TRP A 200 17.77 -22.69 6.37
CA TRP A 200 16.39 -22.83 5.96
C TRP A 200 15.63 -21.50 6.02
N ILE A 201 15.65 -20.80 7.16
CA ILE A 201 14.91 -19.55 7.30
C ILE A 201 15.46 -18.44 6.40
N LEU A 202 16.80 -18.37 6.22
CA LEU A 202 17.43 -17.43 5.29
C LEU A 202 16.99 -17.69 3.85
N THR A 203 16.92 -18.96 3.44
CA THR A 203 16.45 -19.36 2.11
C THR A 203 14.99 -19.00 1.92
N LYS A 204 14.13 -19.29 2.89
CA LYS A 204 12.70 -18.91 2.87
C LYS A 204 12.52 -17.40 2.79
N CYS A 205 13.25 -16.64 3.61
CA CYS A 205 13.21 -15.18 3.62
C CYS A 205 13.70 -14.58 2.29
N SER A 206 14.79 -15.08 1.73
CA SER A 206 15.33 -14.61 0.45
C SER A 206 14.34 -14.84 -0.70
N ASN A 207 13.72 -16.03 -0.75
CA ASN A 207 12.69 -16.32 -1.74
C ASN A 207 11.43 -15.45 -1.54
N LEU A 208 11.02 -15.22 -0.29
CA LEU A 208 9.92 -14.30 0.02
C LEU A 208 10.20 -12.89 -0.49
N VAL A 209 11.41 -12.35 -0.26
CA VAL A 209 11.83 -11.03 -0.78
C VAL A 209 11.67 -10.96 -2.31
N LYS A 210 12.10 -12.01 -3.02
CA LYS A 210 11.97 -12.10 -4.47
C LYS A 210 10.51 -12.06 -4.93
N ASN A 211 9.64 -12.84 -4.28
CA ASN A 211 8.23 -12.93 -4.61
C ASN A 211 7.49 -11.63 -4.27
N VAL A 212 7.71 -11.10 -3.06
CA VAL A 212 7.11 -9.84 -2.61
C VAL A 212 7.42 -8.71 -3.59
N ARG A 213 8.68 -8.54 -4.01
CA ARG A 213 9.03 -7.51 -5.00
C ARG A 213 8.29 -7.70 -6.31
N LYS A 214 8.28 -8.93 -6.85
CA LYS A 214 7.57 -9.25 -8.08
C LYS A 214 6.09 -8.88 -8.00
N HIS A 215 5.41 -9.26 -6.93
CA HIS A 215 3.98 -9.01 -6.75
C HIS A 215 3.67 -7.55 -6.40
N MET A 216 4.58 -6.84 -5.71
CA MET A 216 4.48 -5.40 -5.51
C MET A 216 4.55 -4.63 -6.83
N ASP A 217 5.50 -4.99 -7.72
CA ASP A 217 5.65 -4.38 -9.04
C ASP A 217 4.43 -4.63 -9.94
N SER A 218 3.69 -5.72 -9.70
CA SER A 218 2.45 -6.08 -10.41
C SER A 218 1.17 -5.59 -9.72
N TYR A 219 1.27 -4.85 -8.61
CA TYR A 219 0.13 -4.39 -7.78
C TYR A 219 -0.75 -5.53 -7.20
N GLU A 220 -0.19 -6.71 -7.02
CA GLU A 220 -0.87 -7.90 -6.48
C GLU A 220 -0.74 -7.95 -4.94
N PHE A 221 -1.20 -6.90 -4.27
CA PHE A 221 -1.02 -6.72 -2.82
C PHE A 221 -1.67 -7.80 -1.96
N ASN A 222 -2.74 -8.41 -2.44
CA ASN A 222 -3.39 -9.55 -1.78
C ASN A 222 -2.46 -10.78 -1.73
N ILE A 223 -1.69 -11.04 -2.78
CA ILE A 223 -0.71 -12.13 -2.81
C ILE A 223 0.43 -11.80 -1.84
N VAL A 224 0.95 -10.56 -1.90
CA VAL A 224 1.99 -10.10 -0.96
C VAL A 224 1.55 -10.29 0.49
N GLY A 225 0.34 -9.84 0.84
CA GLY A 225 -0.20 -9.98 2.18
C GLY A 225 -0.31 -11.44 2.64
N SER A 226 -0.76 -12.34 1.77
CA SER A 226 -0.88 -13.77 2.04
C SER A 226 0.49 -14.43 2.26
N GLU A 227 1.48 -14.14 1.41
CA GLU A 227 2.83 -14.69 1.54
C GLU A 227 3.54 -14.19 2.80
N LEU A 228 3.43 -12.88 3.10
CA LEU A 228 3.97 -12.30 4.33
C LEU A 228 3.33 -12.92 5.57
N TYR A 229 1.99 -13.03 5.58
CA TYR A 229 1.27 -13.66 6.68
C TYR A 229 1.74 -15.10 6.91
N SER A 230 1.79 -15.90 5.85
CA SER A 230 2.21 -17.31 5.93
C SER A 230 3.63 -17.47 6.44
N PHE A 231 4.58 -16.72 5.89
CA PHE A 231 5.98 -16.78 6.33
C PHE A 231 6.15 -16.36 7.79
N ILE A 232 5.53 -15.23 8.18
CA ILE A 232 5.68 -14.71 9.54
C ILE A 232 5.03 -15.64 10.56
N TRP A 233 3.80 -16.08 10.28
CA TRP A 233 3.05 -16.90 11.22
C TRP A 233 3.63 -18.30 11.34
N ASN A 234 3.78 -18.99 10.21
CA ASN A 234 4.16 -20.41 10.20
C ASN A 234 5.68 -20.58 10.27
N ASP A 235 6.42 -20.00 9.30
CA ASP A 235 7.86 -20.31 9.20
C ASP A 235 8.67 -19.61 10.28
N PHE A 236 8.44 -18.31 10.51
CA PHE A 236 9.22 -17.54 11.47
C PHE A 236 8.78 -17.80 12.92
N CYS A 237 7.48 -17.58 13.23
CA CYS A 237 6.99 -17.65 14.60
C CYS A 237 6.85 -19.09 15.11
N ASP A 238 6.20 -19.97 14.34
CA ASP A 238 5.89 -21.32 14.83
C ASP A 238 7.08 -22.27 14.75
N TRP A 239 7.98 -22.06 13.78
CA TRP A 239 9.13 -22.95 13.59
C TRP A 239 10.46 -22.30 13.97
N TYR A 240 10.87 -21.24 13.28
CA TYR A 240 12.25 -20.76 13.43
C TYR A 240 12.54 -20.23 14.83
N ILE A 241 11.65 -19.46 15.44
CA ILE A 241 11.81 -18.99 16.82
C ILE A 241 11.95 -20.16 17.78
N GLU A 242 11.14 -21.21 17.66
CA GLU A 242 11.22 -22.37 18.53
C GLU A 242 12.53 -23.15 18.33
N LEU A 243 12.93 -23.34 17.08
CA LEU A 243 14.18 -24.02 16.74
C LEU A 243 15.43 -23.24 17.19
N SER A 244 15.39 -21.92 17.16
CA SER A 244 16.50 -21.06 17.58
C SER A 244 16.84 -21.21 19.08
N LYS A 245 15.84 -21.59 19.90
CA LYS A 245 16.04 -21.82 21.35
C LYS A 245 16.97 -22.97 21.64
N ILE A 246 17.14 -23.92 20.71
CA ILE A 246 18.00 -25.09 20.87
C ILE A 246 19.48 -24.70 20.87
N ASN A 247 19.85 -23.70 20.06
CA ASN A 247 21.24 -23.25 19.92
C ASN A 247 21.31 -21.74 19.66
N MET A 248 21.14 -20.92 20.69
CA MET A 248 21.16 -19.47 20.63
C MET A 248 22.60 -18.93 20.68
N ASN A 249 23.38 -19.17 19.63
CA ASN A 249 24.72 -18.59 19.47
C ASN A 249 24.66 -17.24 18.70
N ASN A 250 25.80 -16.54 18.58
CA ASN A 250 25.87 -15.22 17.92
C ASN A 250 25.42 -15.27 16.45
N THR A 251 25.70 -16.35 15.72
CA THR A 251 25.22 -16.51 14.34
C THR A 251 23.69 -16.63 14.30
N THR A 252 23.07 -17.46 15.14
CA THR A 252 21.61 -17.58 15.23
C THR A 252 20.95 -16.28 15.66
N LYS A 253 21.57 -15.53 16.61
CA LYS A 253 21.12 -14.18 16.99
C LYS A 253 21.17 -13.21 15.78
N SER A 254 22.25 -13.25 15.00
CA SER A 254 22.41 -12.45 13.78
C SER A 254 21.34 -12.78 12.74
N VAL A 255 21.04 -14.07 12.54
CA VAL A 255 19.99 -14.52 11.61
C VAL A 255 18.60 -14.09 12.09
N LEU A 256 18.31 -14.17 13.40
CA LEU A 256 17.05 -13.65 13.97
C LEU A 256 16.91 -12.15 13.74
N CYS A 257 17.95 -11.38 14.04
CA CYS A 257 17.97 -9.92 13.83
C CYS A 257 17.72 -9.56 12.36
N ARG A 258 18.47 -10.20 11.45
CA ARG A 258 18.33 -9.98 10.01
C ARG A 258 16.94 -10.35 9.51
N THR A 259 16.44 -11.52 9.87
CA THR A 259 15.14 -12.00 9.39
C THR A 259 14.02 -11.07 9.87
N LEU A 260 14.05 -10.67 11.15
CA LEU A 260 13.10 -9.71 11.68
C LEU A 260 13.18 -8.36 10.94
N ASN A 261 14.38 -7.82 10.70
CA ASN A 261 14.58 -6.59 9.94
C ASN A 261 13.95 -6.70 8.52
N GLN A 262 14.18 -7.81 7.81
CA GLN A 262 13.58 -8.02 6.47
C GLN A 262 12.05 -8.10 6.53
N ILE A 263 11.48 -8.81 7.52
CA ILE A 263 10.03 -8.89 7.76
C ILE A 263 9.44 -7.49 7.95
N LEU A 264 10.03 -6.69 8.84
CA LEU A 264 9.53 -5.35 9.16
C LEU A 264 9.53 -4.46 7.92
N LYS A 265 10.59 -4.47 7.13
CA LYS A 265 10.70 -3.69 5.90
C LYS A 265 9.67 -4.10 4.84
N MET A 266 9.42 -5.39 4.67
CA MET A 266 8.43 -5.87 3.72
C MET A 266 6.99 -5.56 4.16
N LEU A 267 6.72 -5.57 5.48
CA LEU A 267 5.41 -5.23 6.04
C LEU A 267 5.15 -3.72 6.10
N HIS A 268 6.19 -2.89 6.18
CA HIS A 268 6.05 -1.46 6.46
C HIS A 268 5.08 -0.71 5.53
N PRO A 269 5.02 -0.96 4.21
CA PRO A 269 4.04 -0.31 3.33
C PRO A 269 2.58 -0.57 3.75
N PHE A 270 2.32 -1.67 4.44
CA PHE A 270 0.99 -2.08 4.89
C PHE A 270 0.72 -1.70 6.34
N MET A 271 1.71 -1.86 7.22
CA MET A 271 1.63 -1.71 8.68
C MET A 271 2.70 -0.72 9.18
N PRO A 272 2.61 0.58 8.86
CA PRO A 272 3.68 1.54 9.12
C PRO A 272 3.97 1.77 10.61
N TYR A 273 2.96 1.69 11.49
CA TYR A 273 3.14 2.06 12.89
C TYR A 273 3.87 0.99 13.69
N VAL A 274 3.37 -0.24 13.69
CA VAL A 274 3.97 -1.33 14.45
C VAL A 274 5.37 -1.69 13.94
N THR A 275 5.59 -1.57 12.63
CA THR A 275 6.90 -1.89 12.05
C THR A 275 7.95 -0.84 12.33
N GLU A 276 7.61 0.45 12.33
CA GLU A 276 8.51 1.53 12.74
C GLU A 276 8.92 1.38 14.20
N GLU A 277 7.94 1.13 15.09
CA GLU A 277 8.19 0.95 16.51
C GLU A 277 9.18 -0.19 16.79
N ILE A 278 8.94 -1.37 16.20
CA ILE A 278 9.82 -2.53 16.38
C ILE A 278 11.19 -2.28 15.75
N TYR A 279 11.24 -1.68 14.56
CA TYR A 279 12.48 -1.37 13.86
C TYR A 279 13.37 -0.42 14.67
N GLY A 280 12.75 0.58 15.32
CA GLY A 280 13.44 1.51 16.21
C GLY A 280 14.22 0.82 17.34
N LEU A 281 13.73 -0.34 17.81
CA LEU A 281 14.31 -1.12 18.91
C LEU A 281 15.43 -2.10 18.47
N LEU A 282 15.62 -2.32 17.16
CA LEU A 282 16.67 -3.22 16.67
C LEU A 282 18.05 -2.67 17.02
N PRO A 283 18.97 -3.49 17.60
CA PRO A 283 20.33 -3.05 17.91
C PRO A 283 21.17 -2.84 16.65
N ILE A 284 20.88 -3.56 15.57
CA ILE A 284 21.55 -3.47 14.28
C ILE A 284 20.52 -3.17 13.21
N LYS A 285 20.60 -1.97 12.64
CA LYS A 285 19.71 -1.44 11.60
C LYS A 285 20.49 -0.57 10.63
N ASP A 286 19.97 -0.44 9.42
CA ASP A 286 20.64 0.23 8.30
C ASP A 286 20.17 1.66 8.04
N ALA A 287 19.22 2.18 8.87
CA ALA A 287 18.79 3.57 8.83
C ALA A 287 18.20 4.01 10.18
N GLU A 288 18.07 5.30 10.40
CA GLU A 288 17.45 5.88 11.60
C GLU A 288 15.96 5.52 11.70
N SER A 289 15.25 5.56 10.57
CA SER A 289 13.85 5.17 10.44
C SER A 289 13.70 4.13 9.32
N ILE A 290 12.74 3.21 9.48
CA ILE A 290 12.40 2.22 8.45
C ILE A 290 11.90 2.90 7.17
N MET A 291 11.33 4.11 7.26
CA MET A 291 10.84 4.92 6.14
C MET A 291 11.93 5.23 5.10
N ILE A 292 13.16 5.38 5.55
CA ILE A 292 14.32 5.71 4.70
C ILE A 292 15.29 4.54 4.54
N ALA A 293 14.96 3.39 5.14
CA ALA A 293 15.77 2.17 5.03
C ALA A 293 15.65 1.57 3.62
N PRO A 294 16.72 0.99 3.08
CA PRO A 294 16.66 0.30 1.80
C PRO A 294 15.65 -0.85 1.83
N TYR A 295 14.75 -0.89 0.85
CA TYR A 295 13.80 -2.00 0.73
C TYR A 295 14.53 -3.31 0.41
N PRO A 296 14.12 -4.46 0.98
CA PRO A 296 14.81 -5.73 0.81
C PRO A 296 15.05 -6.11 -0.65
N VAL A 297 16.23 -6.66 -0.94
CA VAL A 297 16.62 -7.15 -2.27
C VAL A 297 16.98 -8.63 -2.14
N TYR A 298 16.56 -9.43 -3.15
CA TYR A 298 16.94 -10.84 -3.24
C TYR A 298 18.46 -10.99 -3.28
N GLN A 299 18.97 -11.92 -2.48
CA GLN A 299 20.40 -12.24 -2.40
C GLN A 299 20.56 -13.75 -2.58
N GLU A 300 21.22 -14.14 -3.66
CA GLU A 300 21.42 -15.57 -4.02
C GLU A 300 22.27 -16.31 -2.98
N GLU A 301 23.19 -15.62 -2.33
CA GLU A 301 24.06 -16.15 -1.26
C GLU A 301 23.31 -16.72 -0.06
N PHE A 302 22.04 -16.33 0.14
CA PHE A 302 21.15 -16.85 1.16
C PHE A 302 20.23 -17.97 0.66
N THR A 303 20.55 -18.59 -0.47
CA THR A 303 19.80 -19.74 -1.00
C THR A 303 20.64 -21.01 -0.87
N PHE A 304 20.27 -21.85 0.08
CA PHE A 304 21.01 -23.07 0.42
C PHE A 304 20.27 -24.32 -0.06
N LEU A 305 20.94 -25.20 -0.78
CA LEU A 305 20.35 -26.45 -1.30
C LEU A 305 19.86 -27.38 -0.17
N GLU A 306 20.56 -27.37 0.96
CA GLU A 306 20.23 -28.19 2.13
C GLU A 306 18.90 -27.78 2.80
N ALA A 307 18.50 -26.52 2.61
CA ALA A 307 17.25 -25.99 3.16
C ALA A 307 16.03 -26.79 2.70
N LYS A 308 16.03 -27.28 1.46
CA LYS A 308 14.93 -28.09 0.92
C LYS A 308 14.72 -29.39 1.70
N ARG A 309 15.79 -30.10 2.05
CA ARG A 309 15.67 -31.35 2.83
C ARG A 309 15.10 -31.08 4.23
N PHE A 310 15.46 -29.95 4.82
CA PHE A 310 14.93 -29.58 6.13
C PHE A 310 13.45 -29.21 6.03
N GLU A 311 13.05 -28.51 5.00
CA GLU A 311 11.63 -28.20 4.72
C GLU A 311 10.79 -29.47 4.53
N ASP A 312 11.27 -30.42 3.72
CA ASP A 312 10.61 -31.72 3.54
C ASP A 312 10.41 -32.48 4.87
N THR A 313 11.37 -32.33 5.80
CA THR A 313 11.24 -32.90 7.15
C THR A 313 10.15 -32.20 7.97
N ILE A 314 10.08 -30.87 7.94
CA ILE A 314 9.01 -30.10 8.60
C ILE A 314 7.64 -30.52 8.02
N GLU A 315 7.52 -30.58 6.71
CA GLU A 315 6.25 -31.00 6.06
C GLU A 315 5.84 -32.42 6.45
N PHE A 316 6.81 -33.33 6.63
CA PHE A 316 6.54 -34.70 7.10
C PHE A 316 6.03 -34.74 8.53
N ILE A 317 6.57 -33.87 9.41
CA ILE A 317 6.14 -33.78 10.81
C ILE A 317 4.74 -33.21 10.96
N VAL A 318 4.37 -32.27 10.09
CA VAL A 318 3.05 -31.60 10.13
C VAL A 318 1.92 -32.45 9.55
N LYS A 319 2.22 -33.40 8.66
CA LYS A 319 1.26 -34.39 8.09
C LYS A 319 0.97 -35.52 9.08
#